data_93215a10128fa9a34bcad1c1838e4d60
#
_entry.id   93215a10128fa9a34bcad1c1838e4d60
#
_cell.length_a   1.000
_cell.length_b   1.000
_cell.length_c   1.000
_cell.angle_alpha   90.00
_cell.angle_beta   90.00
_cell.angle_gamma   90.00
#
_symmetry.space_group_name_H-M   'P 1'
#
loop_
_entity.id
_entity.type
_entity.pdbx_description
1 polymer ?
#
loop_
_entity_poly.entity_id
_entity_poly.type
_entity_poly.pdbx_seq_one_letter_code
_entity_poly.pdbx_strand_id
1 'polypeptide(L)'
;MQIPQQAKHPVQQILQQMAKSEPWREKLQARTFYTLSESEYYDQLSKLSTDFRMWETVYFHEMPSHESILEWYRGTGLRPYLAQLQESDYPIFEQELLERIKQTYPVQKNGTILFRFPRLFWIARKGN
;
A
#
# COMPACT_ATOMS: atom_id res chain seq x y z
N MET A 1 -8.90 -4.65 16.63
CA MET A 1 -9.13 -4.48 15.18
C MET A 1 -7.88 -3.91 14.52
N GLN A 2 -7.61 -4.25 13.27
CA GLN A 2 -6.43 -3.77 12.56
C GLN A 2 -6.81 -3.29 11.16
N ILE A 3 -6.04 -2.34 10.63
CA ILE A 3 -6.17 -1.88 9.25
C ILE A 3 -4.78 -1.75 8.60
N PRO A 4 -4.66 -2.03 7.29
CA PRO A 4 -3.41 -1.75 6.56
C PRO A 4 -3.23 -0.23 6.40
N GLN A 5 -2.00 0.25 6.52
CA GLN A 5 -1.64 1.64 6.25
C GLN A 5 -1.28 1.78 4.77
N GLN A 6 -2.25 1.64 3.90
CA GLN A 6 -2.01 1.59 2.45
C GLN A 6 -1.41 2.87 1.90
N ALA A 7 -1.85 4.03 2.41
CA ALA A 7 -1.33 5.31 1.93
C ALA A 7 0.16 5.49 2.23
N LYS A 8 0.68 4.80 3.27
CA LYS A 8 2.10 4.82 3.63
C LYS A 8 2.91 3.74 2.94
N HIS A 9 2.25 2.86 2.19
CA HIS A 9 2.91 1.72 1.57
C HIS A 9 3.69 2.17 0.33
N PRO A 10 5.01 1.83 0.21
CA PRO A 10 5.81 2.34 -0.90
C PRO A 10 5.27 2.00 -2.28
N VAL A 11 4.74 0.79 -2.50
CA VAL A 11 4.19 0.41 -3.80
C VAL A 11 2.97 1.24 -4.15
N GLN A 12 2.11 1.53 -3.17
CA GLN A 12 0.95 2.39 -3.41
C GLN A 12 1.37 3.82 -3.76
N GLN A 13 2.43 4.32 -3.13
CA GLN A 13 2.99 5.63 -3.47
C GLN A 13 3.55 5.63 -4.90
N ILE A 14 4.21 4.55 -5.31
CA ILE A 14 4.71 4.40 -6.69
C ILE A 14 3.55 4.44 -7.67
N LEU A 15 2.47 3.70 -7.41
CA LEU A 15 1.30 3.67 -8.28
C LEU A 15 0.64 5.04 -8.41
N GLN A 16 0.55 5.78 -7.31
CA GLN A 16 0.02 7.14 -7.34
C GLN A 16 0.89 8.07 -8.17
N GLN A 17 2.21 7.95 -8.06
CA GLN A 17 3.14 8.74 -8.87
C GLN A 17 3.02 8.40 -10.35
N MET A 18 2.91 7.12 -10.69
CA MET A 18 2.73 6.68 -12.07
C MET A 18 1.43 7.24 -12.67
N ALA A 19 0.35 7.23 -11.88
CA ALA A 19 -0.93 7.75 -12.34
C ALA A 19 -0.89 9.25 -12.67
N LYS A 20 0.09 9.98 -12.12
CA LYS A 20 0.28 11.41 -12.38
C LYS A 20 1.31 11.69 -13.46
N SER A 21 2.03 10.66 -13.94
CA SER A 21 3.10 10.82 -14.94
C SER A 21 2.65 10.32 -16.30
N GLU A 22 3.32 10.80 -17.37
CA GLU A 22 3.07 10.33 -18.72
C GLU A 22 3.67 8.93 -18.94
N PRO A 23 3.07 8.07 -19.74
CA PRO A 23 1.83 8.29 -20.53
C PRO A 23 0.54 7.98 -19.77
N TRP A 24 0.62 7.70 -18.46
CA TRP A 24 -0.51 7.18 -17.70
C TRP A 24 -1.47 8.24 -17.18
N ARG A 25 -1.04 9.49 -17.11
CA ARG A 25 -1.83 10.58 -16.53
C ARG A 25 -3.22 10.71 -17.15
N GLU A 26 -3.32 10.51 -18.46
CA GLU A 26 -4.58 10.63 -19.18
C GLU A 26 -5.43 9.36 -19.09
N LYS A 27 -4.81 8.23 -18.75
CA LYS A 27 -5.47 6.92 -18.72
C LYS A 27 -5.90 6.51 -17.33
N LEU A 28 -5.24 7.02 -16.29
CA LEU A 28 -5.43 6.59 -14.91
C LEU A 28 -5.89 7.73 -14.01
N GLN A 29 -6.74 7.38 -13.05
CA GLN A 29 -7.02 8.22 -11.91
C GLN A 29 -6.35 7.60 -10.69
N ALA A 30 -5.66 8.42 -9.90
CA ALA A 30 -5.02 7.95 -8.68
C ALA A 30 -6.09 7.45 -7.71
N ARG A 31 -5.82 6.27 -7.12
CA ARG A 31 -6.74 5.70 -6.14
C ARG A 31 -6.75 6.55 -4.87
N THR A 32 -7.93 6.91 -4.42
CA THR A 32 -8.11 7.61 -3.15
C THR A 32 -8.32 6.60 -2.04
N PHE A 33 -7.54 6.70 -0.98
CA PHE A 33 -7.71 5.87 0.20
C PHE A 33 -8.52 6.64 1.24
N TYR A 34 -9.65 6.08 1.62
CA TYR A 34 -10.53 6.67 2.64
C TYR A 34 -10.17 6.21 4.04
N THR A 35 -8.92 5.77 4.22
CA THR A 35 -8.40 5.40 5.53
C THR A 35 -8.09 6.67 6.32
N LEU A 36 -8.62 6.74 7.53
CA LEU A 36 -8.37 7.87 8.42
C LEU A 36 -6.91 7.88 8.87
N SER A 37 -6.38 9.07 9.16
CA SER A 37 -5.06 9.20 9.77
C SER A 37 -5.11 8.69 11.22
N GLU A 38 -3.94 8.45 11.82
CA GLU A 38 -3.84 8.01 13.21
C GLU A 38 -4.55 9.00 14.14
N SER A 39 -4.37 10.30 13.89
CA SER A 39 -5.01 11.34 14.69
C SER A 39 -6.54 11.29 14.58
N GLU A 40 -7.05 11.09 13.37
CA GLU A 40 -8.49 10.99 13.14
C GLU A 40 -9.08 9.76 13.82
N TYR A 41 -8.40 8.61 13.77
CA TYR A 41 -8.83 7.41 14.48
C TYR A 41 -8.83 7.62 15.98
N TYR A 42 -7.80 8.27 16.50
CA TYR A 42 -7.71 8.58 17.92
C TYR A 42 -8.89 9.44 18.37
N ASP A 43 -9.20 10.48 17.61
CA ASP A 43 -10.31 11.37 17.95
C ASP A 43 -11.64 10.64 17.94
N GLN A 44 -11.88 9.76 16.98
CA GLN A 44 -13.12 9.00 16.94
C GLN A 44 -13.23 7.99 18.08
N LEU A 45 -12.13 7.30 18.39
CA LEU A 45 -12.11 6.35 19.51
C LEU A 45 -12.33 7.05 20.84
N SER A 46 -11.78 8.24 21.02
CA SER A 46 -11.94 8.99 22.26
C SER A 46 -13.38 9.46 22.49
N LYS A 47 -14.15 9.61 21.41
CA LYS A 47 -15.59 9.93 21.51
C LYS A 47 -16.43 8.72 21.93
N LEU A 48 -15.97 7.52 21.56
CA LEU A 48 -16.73 6.28 21.78
C LEU A 48 -16.36 5.60 23.09
N SER A 49 -15.15 5.79 23.57
CA SER A 49 -14.64 5.08 24.75
C SER A 49 -13.55 5.90 25.42
N THR A 50 -13.50 5.85 26.75
CA THR A 50 -12.37 6.39 27.52
C THR A 50 -11.30 5.35 27.78
N ASP A 51 -11.59 4.08 27.45
CA ASP A 51 -10.66 2.97 27.66
C ASP A 51 -10.35 2.33 26.32
N PHE A 52 -9.32 2.87 25.65
CA PHE A 52 -8.87 2.33 24.39
C PHE A 52 -7.35 2.42 24.26
N ARG A 53 -6.82 1.61 23.36
CA ARG A 53 -5.40 1.58 23.04
C ARG A 53 -5.23 1.51 21.53
N MET A 54 -4.27 2.27 21.01
CA MET A 54 -3.95 2.32 19.58
C MET A 54 -2.44 2.20 19.40
N TRP A 55 -2.00 1.38 18.43
CA TRP A 55 -0.58 1.23 18.13
C TRP A 55 -0.38 0.83 16.68
N GLU A 56 0.84 1.04 16.18
CA GLU A 56 1.23 0.61 14.84
C GLU A 56 2.25 -0.51 14.94
N THR A 57 2.04 -1.57 14.15
CA THR A 57 2.99 -2.67 14.00
C THR A 57 3.47 -2.69 12.56
N VAL A 58 4.79 -2.80 12.38
CA VAL A 58 5.39 -2.94 11.06
C VAL A 58 5.86 -4.38 10.90
N TYR A 59 5.30 -5.05 9.89
CA TYR A 59 5.73 -6.40 9.53
C TYR A 59 6.71 -6.32 8.38
N PHE A 60 7.71 -7.20 8.38
CA PHE A 60 8.65 -7.34 7.29
C PHE A 60 8.49 -8.74 6.68
N HIS A 61 8.08 -8.78 5.43
CA HIS A 61 8.01 -10.03 4.68
C HIS A 61 9.27 -10.19 3.85
N GLU A 62 9.84 -11.40 3.86
CA GLU A 62 10.98 -11.72 3.02
C GLU A 62 10.48 -12.16 1.66
N MET A 63 10.84 -11.41 0.62
CA MET A 63 10.45 -11.72 -0.75
C MET A 63 11.65 -12.26 -1.53
N PRO A 64 11.47 -13.33 -2.31
CA PRO A 64 12.59 -13.90 -3.07
C PRO A 64 13.02 -13.03 -4.24
N SER A 65 12.14 -12.17 -4.76
CA SER A 65 12.43 -11.32 -5.91
C SER A 65 11.50 -10.11 -5.94
N HIS A 66 11.87 -9.13 -6.77
CA HIS A 66 10.99 -7.97 -7.02
C HIS A 66 9.71 -8.38 -7.74
N GLU A 67 9.80 -9.36 -8.61
CA GLU A 67 8.65 -9.92 -9.33
C GLU A 67 7.61 -10.49 -8.35
N SER A 68 8.04 -11.05 -7.24
CA SER A 68 7.12 -11.55 -6.20
C SER A 68 6.27 -10.44 -5.60
N ILE A 69 6.84 -9.25 -5.45
CA ILE A 69 6.09 -8.08 -4.97
C ILE A 69 5.02 -7.69 -5.98
N LEU A 70 5.40 -7.66 -7.27
CA LEU A 70 4.46 -7.35 -8.35
C LEU A 70 3.32 -8.36 -8.39
N GLU A 71 3.62 -9.66 -8.29
CA GLU A 71 2.61 -10.72 -8.30
C GLU A 71 1.62 -10.57 -7.14
N TRP A 72 2.12 -10.23 -5.97
CA TRP A 72 1.24 -10.03 -4.82
C TRP A 72 0.22 -8.93 -5.11
N TYR A 73 0.66 -7.83 -5.74
CA TYR A 73 -0.22 -6.71 -6.04
C TYR A 73 -1.18 -6.99 -7.20
N ARG A 74 -0.87 -7.92 -8.10
CA ARG A 74 -1.77 -8.29 -9.19
C ARG A 74 -3.12 -8.77 -8.68
N GLY A 75 -3.13 -9.44 -7.54
CA GLY A 75 -4.36 -9.94 -6.93
C GLY A 75 -5.12 -8.94 -6.09
N THR A 76 -4.53 -7.79 -5.79
CA THR A 76 -5.09 -6.83 -4.83
C THR A 76 -5.03 -5.39 -5.34
N GLY A 77 -4.00 -4.65 -4.93
CA GLY A 77 -3.91 -3.21 -5.15
C GLY A 77 -3.70 -2.76 -6.59
N LEU A 78 -3.25 -3.66 -7.45
CA LEU A 78 -3.01 -3.33 -8.87
C LEU A 78 -4.29 -3.37 -9.70
N ARG A 79 -5.29 -4.15 -9.29
CA ARG A 79 -6.54 -4.32 -10.05
C ARG A 79 -7.24 -3.02 -10.41
N PRO A 80 -7.42 -2.05 -9.50
CA PRO A 80 -8.10 -0.81 -9.85
C PRO A 80 -7.40 -0.02 -10.95
N TYR A 81 -6.07 -0.11 -11.02
CA TYR A 81 -5.29 0.56 -12.05
C TYR A 81 -5.41 -0.17 -13.39
N LEU A 82 -5.27 -1.49 -13.39
CA LEU A 82 -5.39 -2.29 -14.61
C LEU A 82 -6.78 -2.18 -15.22
N ALA A 83 -7.82 -2.06 -14.40
CA ALA A 83 -9.20 -1.93 -14.87
C ALA A 83 -9.41 -0.67 -15.71
N GLN A 84 -8.57 0.36 -15.56
CA GLN A 84 -8.65 1.61 -16.32
C GLN A 84 -7.84 1.58 -17.61
N LEU A 85 -7.04 0.54 -17.82
CA LEU A 85 -6.14 0.39 -18.96
C LEU A 85 -6.67 -0.64 -19.94
N GLN A 86 -6.19 -0.56 -21.20
CA GLN A 86 -6.41 -1.61 -22.19
C GLN A 86 -5.41 -2.75 -21.97
N GLU A 87 -5.75 -3.96 -22.40
CA GLU A 87 -4.87 -5.12 -22.24
C GLU A 87 -3.49 -4.89 -22.86
N SER A 88 -3.42 -4.15 -23.96
CA SER A 88 -2.16 -3.83 -24.62
C SER A 88 -1.25 -2.96 -23.77
N ASP A 89 -1.80 -2.24 -22.78
CA ASP A 89 -1.03 -1.40 -21.87
C ASP A 89 -0.45 -2.18 -20.70
N TYR A 90 -0.98 -3.36 -20.38
CA TYR A 90 -0.60 -4.11 -19.18
C TYR A 90 0.90 -4.42 -19.11
N PRO A 91 1.52 -4.98 -20.15
CA PRO A 91 2.95 -5.30 -20.07
C PRO A 91 3.82 -4.07 -19.87
N ILE A 92 3.46 -2.96 -20.52
CA ILE A 92 4.23 -1.71 -20.43
C ILE A 92 4.09 -1.12 -19.03
N PHE A 93 2.86 -1.09 -18.51
CA PHE A 93 2.59 -0.58 -17.16
C PHE A 93 3.28 -1.42 -16.09
N GLU A 94 3.16 -2.74 -16.17
CA GLU A 94 3.78 -3.64 -15.20
C GLU A 94 5.31 -3.59 -15.27
N GLN A 95 5.89 -3.43 -16.46
CA GLN A 95 7.33 -3.31 -16.60
C GLN A 95 7.84 -2.03 -15.93
N GLU A 96 7.16 -0.90 -16.13
CA GLU A 96 7.52 0.35 -15.49
C GLU A 96 7.38 0.24 -13.96
N LEU A 97 6.30 -0.37 -13.49
CA LEU A 97 6.08 -0.59 -12.07
C LEU A 97 7.20 -1.44 -11.48
N LEU A 98 7.58 -2.52 -12.16
CA LEU A 98 8.67 -3.39 -11.71
C LEU A 98 9.99 -2.64 -11.61
N GLU A 99 10.32 -1.81 -12.59
CA GLU A 99 11.54 -1.00 -12.56
C GLU A 99 11.55 -0.06 -11.35
N ARG A 100 10.43 0.57 -11.05
CA ARG A 100 10.30 1.46 -9.88
C ARG A 100 10.39 0.68 -8.58
N ILE A 101 9.84 -0.53 -8.52
CA ILE A 101 9.97 -1.42 -7.35
C ILE A 101 11.44 -1.77 -7.13
N LYS A 102 12.17 -2.09 -8.17
CA LYS A 102 13.60 -2.40 -8.07
C LYS A 102 14.41 -1.25 -7.51
N GLN A 103 14.04 -0.02 -7.84
CA GLN A 103 14.72 1.16 -7.32
C GLN A 103 14.38 1.44 -5.86
N THR A 104 13.17 1.08 -5.43
CA THR A 104 12.67 1.37 -4.08
C THR A 104 13.11 0.32 -3.06
N TYR A 105 13.15 -0.95 -3.46
CA TYR A 105 13.46 -2.07 -2.56
C TYR A 105 14.81 -2.67 -2.93
N PRO A 106 15.86 -2.40 -2.13
CA PRO A 106 17.17 -2.99 -2.40
C PRO A 106 17.19 -4.47 -2.04
N VAL A 107 18.05 -5.22 -2.75
CA VAL A 107 18.31 -6.62 -2.40
C VAL A 107 19.23 -6.66 -1.18
N GLN A 108 18.83 -7.43 -0.17
CA GLN A 108 19.65 -7.60 1.03
C GLN A 108 20.85 -8.50 0.77
N LYS A 109 21.79 -8.54 1.70
CA LYS A 109 23.03 -9.30 1.55
C LYS A 109 22.80 -10.79 1.30
N ASN A 110 21.71 -11.34 1.83
CA ASN A 110 21.38 -12.75 1.65
C ASN A 110 20.54 -13.02 0.39
N GLY A 111 20.33 -12.00 -0.46
CA GLY A 111 19.59 -12.14 -1.70
C GLY A 111 18.09 -11.96 -1.59
N THR A 112 17.56 -11.74 -0.39
CA THR A 112 16.13 -11.51 -0.20
C THR A 112 15.82 -10.02 -0.22
N ILE A 113 14.52 -9.70 -0.34
CA ILE A 113 14.03 -8.33 -0.32
C ILE A 113 13.09 -8.18 0.86
N LEU A 114 13.33 -7.17 1.70
CA LEU A 114 12.44 -6.88 2.81
C LEU A 114 11.28 -6.02 2.34
N PHE A 115 10.08 -6.56 2.49
CA PHE A 115 8.84 -5.89 2.12
C PHE A 115 8.17 -5.38 3.39
N ARG A 116 8.23 -4.06 3.59
CA ARG A 116 7.69 -3.41 4.77
C ARG A 116 6.18 -3.27 4.66
N PHE A 117 5.47 -3.73 5.68
CA PHE A 117 4.01 -3.71 5.68
C PHE A 117 3.49 -3.15 7.02
N PRO A 118 3.21 -1.84 7.12
CA PRO A 118 2.70 -1.24 8.35
C PRO A 118 1.21 -1.49 8.53
N ARG A 119 0.79 -1.78 9.76
CA ARG A 119 -0.62 -1.93 10.12
C ARG A 119 -0.93 -1.18 11.40
N LEU A 120 -2.08 -0.52 11.42
CA LEU A 120 -2.59 0.16 12.60
C LEU A 120 -3.55 -0.77 13.34
N PHE A 121 -3.35 -0.88 14.64
CA PHE A 121 -4.19 -1.70 15.52
C PHE A 121 -4.86 -0.83 16.56
N TRP A 122 -6.06 -1.22 16.99
CA TRP A 122 -6.67 -0.61 18.15
C TRP A 122 -7.56 -1.60 18.89
N ILE A 123 -7.70 -1.38 20.20
CA ILE A 123 -8.63 -2.09 21.05
C ILE A 123 -9.36 -1.01 21.83
N ALA A 124 -10.68 -1.06 21.84
CA ALA A 124 -11.51 -0.13 22.60
C ALA A 124 -12.55 -0.93 23.37
N ARG A 125 -12.73 -0.58 24.64
CA ARG A 125 -13.80 -1.14 25.46
C ARG A 125 -15.04 -0.26 25.32
N LYS A 126 -16.20 -0.92 25.25
CA LYS A 126 -17.46 -0.19 25.16
C LYS A 126 -17.63 0.64 26.41
N GLY A 127 -17.83 1.95 26.24
CA GLY A 127 -18.10 2.85 27.35
C GLY A 127 -19.45 2.58 27.96
N ASN A 128 -19.55 2.82 29.28
CA ASN A 128 -20.80 2.69 29.98
C ASN A 128 -21.63 3.96 29.85
#